data_bf4785160bbafc55f3fb17161ec48d7b
#
_entry.id   bf4785160bbafc55f3fb17161ec48d7b
#
_cell.length_a   1.000
_cell.length_b   1.000
_cell.length_c   1.000
_cell.angle_alpha   90.00
_cell.angle_beta   90.00
_cell.angle_gamma   90.00
#
_symmetry.space_group_name_H-M   'P 1'
#
loop_
_entity.id
_entity.type
_entity.pdbx_description
1 polymer ?
#
loop_
_entity_poly.entity_id
_entity_poly.type
_entity_poly.pdbx_seq_one_letter_code
_entity_poly.pdbx_strand_id
1 'polypeptide(L)'
;IPGAWISTALASAILNAHQPGEDNRLRRLQQQLNDTMAPQSTTTDVSIEVRWRSTQQNGTLQNVVALLPGQDAAHQHDAIVIGAHRDHFGKQGGLLFAGADDNASGTAVILEVARVLTSMPVGPKRSIIVVSFSGEEQGLLGSKPYVTQPMVPLTATAAMITVDHAAAGNGRLTIGVTGLEKPAAQQAGERAGLADRIDLFGFFPGGDHVPFKEAGVPTVTVVSGGIHPHFHQPTDTADTVNADILSAAARYILAIAWQLADAP
;
A
#
# COMPACT_ATOMS: atom_id res chain seq x y z
N ILE A 1 21.29 0.05 14.33
CA ILE A 1 21.31 0.93 15.53
C ILE A 1 20.00 0.71 16.23
N PRO A 2 20.00 0.39 17.54
CA PRO A 2 18.78 0.28 18.31
C PRO A 2 18.02 1.61 18.31
N GLY A 3 16.70 1.55 18.16
CA GLY A 3 15.80 2.69 18.20
C GLY A 3 14.68 2.47 19.22
N ALA A 4 14.08 3.53 19.69
CA ALA A 4 12.91 3.47 20.56
C ALA A 4 11.92 4.57 20.17
N TRP A 5 10.64 4.24 20.23
CA TRP A 5 9.57 5.23 20.17
C TRP A 5 9.39 5.82 21.55
N ILE A 6 9.40 7.13 21.65
CA ILE A 6 9.19 7.82 22.91
C ILE A 6 7.99 8.75 22.80
N SER A 7 7.28 8.94 23.92
CA SER A 7 6.19 9.91 23.96
C SER A 7 6.68 11.35 23.78
N THR A 8 5.83 12.23 23.28
CA THR A 8 6.10 13.67 23.20
C THR A 8 6.46 14.26 24.57
N ALA A 9 5.83 13.77 25.63
CA ALA A 9 6.12 14.19 26.99
C ALA A 9 7.56 13.84 27.40
N LEU A 10 8.01 12.60 27.09
CA LEU A 10 9.39 12.18 27.37
C LEU A 10 10.39 12.95 26.51
N ALA A 11 10.10 13.15 25.22
CA ALA A 11 10.94 13.96 24.33
C ALA A 11 11.10 15.40 24.86
N SER A 12 10.01 16.02 25.30
CA SER A 12 10.02 17.35 25.92
C SER A 12 10.82 17.37 27.23
N ALA A 13 10.65 16.37 28.07
CA ALA A 13 11.40 16.25 29.32
C ALA A 13 12.93 16.13 29.08
N ILE A 14 13.34 15.34 28.09
CA ILE A 14 14.76 15.21 27.70
C ILE A 14 15.31 16.54 27.18
N LEU A 15 14.60 17.22 26.29
CA LEU A 15 15.02 18.51 25.71
C LEU A 15 15.07 19.62 26.74
N ASN A 16 14.21 19.60 27.76
CA ASN A 16 14.06 20.65 28.77
C ASN A 16 14.77 20.35 30.09
N ALA A 17 15.46 19.22 30.22
CA ALA A 17 16.01 18.75 31.49
C ALA A 17 16.93 19.77 32.19
N HIS A 18 17.61 20.63 31.44
CA HIS A 18 18.50 21.69 31.97
C HIS A 18 18.03 23.11 31.63
N GLN A 19 16.81 23.28 31.14
CA GLN A 19 16.20 24.57 30.81
C GLN A 19 14.75 24.63 31.30
N PRO A 20 14.53 24.66 32.62
CA PRO A 20 13.20 24.75 33.20
C PRO A 20 12.53 26.04 32.75
N GLY A 21 11.29 25.96 32.26
CA GLY A 21 10.51 27.08 31.77
C GLY A 21 10.38 27.23 30.26
N GLU A 22 11.04 26.38 29.45
CA GLU A 22 10.85 26.32 28.00
C GLU A 22 9.86 25.21 27.59
N ASP A 23 8.60 25.33 27.96
CA ASP A 23 7.59 24.31 27.67
C ASP A 23 7.36 24.02 26.17
N ASN A 24 7.92 24.85 25.27
CA ASN A 24 7.67 24.77 23.83
C ASN A 24 8.92 24.42 22.99
N ARG A 25 10.06 24.02 23.58
CA ARG A 25 11.29 23.78 22.83
C ARG A 25 11.12 22.75 21.71
N LEU A 26 10.46 21.63 21.99
CA LEU A 26 10.19 20.60 20.98
C LEU A 26 9.37 21.15 19.81
N ARG A 27 8.30 21.90 20.09
CA ARG A 27 7.48 22.52 19.05
C ARG A 27 8.26 23.58 18.25
N ARG A 28 9.10 24.35 18.92
CA ARG A 28 9.94 25.34 18.24
C ARG A 28 10.95 24.68 17.28
N LEU A 29 11.60 23.60 17.70
CA LEU A 29 12.51 22.84 16.83
C LEU A 29 11.76 22.21 15.64
N GLN A 30 10.56 21.68 15.87
CA GLN A 30 9.71 21.17 14.80
C GLN A 30 9.30 22.29 13.82
N GLN A 31 8.90 23.44 14.33
CA GLN A 31 8.56 24.58 13.48
C GLN A 31 9.77 25.06 12.66
N GLN A 32 10.93 25.20 13.28
CA GLN A 32 12.15 25.56 12.58
C GLN A 32 12.54 24.54 11.50
N LEU A 33 12.38 23.24 11.78
CA LEU A 33 12.58 22.19 10.77
C LEU A 33 11.65 22.37 9.58
N ASN A 34 10.35 22.61 9.84
CA ASN A 34 9.35 22.82 8.79
C ASN A 34 9.61 24.08 7.96
N ASP A 35 10.01 25.17 8.61
CA ASP A 35 10.24 26.46 7.96
C ASP A 35 11.53 26.49 7.14
N THR A 36 12.56 25.78 7.59
CA THR A 36 13.90 25.84 6.98
C THR A 36 14.24 24.61 6.15
N MET A 37 13.52 23.51 6.33
CA MET A 37 13.85 22.17 5.80
C MET A 37 15.30 21.75 6.10
N ALA A 38 15.88 22.31 7.15
CA ALA A 38 17.24 22.02 7.60
C ALA A 38 17.22 21.25 8.94
N PRO A 39 18.19 20.33 9.16
CA PRO A 39 18.25 19.57 10.40
C PRO A 39 18.32 20.48 11.63
N GLN A 40 17.46 20.19 12.63
CA GLN A 40 17.41 20.91 13.92
C GLN A 40 18.00 20.04 15.05
N SER A 41 18.99 19.24 14.73
CA SER A 41 19.65 18.37 15.71
C SER A 41 20.32 19.20 16.81
N THR A 42 20.16 18.76 18.05
CA THR A 42 20.77 19.38 19.22
C THR A 42 21.30 18.31 20.17
N THR A 43 22.32 18.65 20.92
CA THR A 43 22.80 17.81 22.03
C THR A 43 22.09 18.20 23.32
N THR A 44 21.93 17.25 24.19
CA THR A 44 21.47 17.45 25.58
C THR A 44 22.47 16.77 26.52
N ASP A 45 22.61 17.28 27.74
CA ASP A 45 23.46 16.64 28.78
C ASP A 45 22.74 15.49 29.48
N VAL A 46 21.66 14.99 28.88
CA VAL A 46 20.87 13.88 29.39
C VAL A 46 21.44 12.57 28.88
N SER A 47 21.77 11.67 29.79
CA SER A 47 22.08 10.27 29.48
C SER A 47 20.82 9.43 29.60
N ILE A 48 20.57 8.62 28.58
CA ILE A 48 19.43 7.68 28.56
C ILE A 48 19.99 6.28 28.47
N GLU A 49 19.56 5.42 29.41
CA GLU A 49 19.83 3.99 29.31
C GLU A 49 18.62 3.28 28.70
N VAL A 50 18.81 2.60 27.58
CA VAL A 50 17.78 1.79 26.94
C VAL A 50 18.13 0.32 27.10
N ARG A 51 17.28 -0.44 27.79
CA ARG A 51 17.42 -1.88 27.93
C ARG A 51 16.28 -2.57 27.22
N TRP A 52 16.60 -3.51 26.34
CA TRP A 52 15.59 -4.31 25.66
C TRP A 52 16.00 -5.79 25.63
N ARG A 53 15.01 -6.63 25.48
CA ARG A 53 15.20 -8.05 25.20
C ARG A 53 14.43 -8.34 23.93
N SER A 54 15.09 -8.95 22.96
CA SER A 54 14.42 -9.48 21.75
C SER A 54 14.43 -11.01 21.80
N THR A 55 13.33 -11.60 21.37
CA THR A 55 13.23 -13.03 21.07
C THR A 55 12.90 -13.17 19.60
N GLN A 56 13.69 -13.98 18.91
CA GLN A 56 13.41 -14.30 17.51
C GLN A 56 12.74 -15.67 17.44
N GLN A 57 11.62 -15.72 16.73
CA GLN A 57 10.91 -16.96 16.45
C GLN A 57 10.76 -17.08 14.94
N ASN A 58 10.93 -18.29 14.42
CA ASN A 58 10.60 -18.57 13.02
C ASN A 58 9.10 -18.72 12.89
N GLY A 59 8.53 -18.07 11.91
CA GLY A 59 7.11 -18.16 11.54
C GLY A 59 6.96 -18.47 10.05
N THR A 60 5.79 -18.91 9.66
CA THR A 60 5.44 -19.08 8.25
C THR A 60 4.45 -18.00 7.85
N LEU A 61 4.76 -17.26 6.79
CA LEU A 61 3.85 -16.35 6.11
C LEU A 61 3.27 -17.06 4.89
N GLN A 62 2.00 -16.81 4.61
CA GLN A 62 1.29 -17.41 3.48
C GLN A 62 0.58 -16.32 2.69
N ASN A 63 0.75 -16.31 1.38
CA ASN A 63 -0.13 -15.58 0.50
C ASN A 63 -1.43 -16.39 0.28
N VAL A 64 -2.54 -15.68 0.10
CA VAL A 64 -3.78 -16.30 -0.37
C VAL A 64 -3.95 -15.96 -1.84
N VAL A 65 -4.10 -16.98 -2.67
CA VAL A 65 -4.17 -16.83 -4.13
C VAL A 65 -5.46 -17.44 -4.64
N ALA A 66 -6.22 -16.67 -5.42
CA ALA A 66 -7.42 -17.12 -6.11
C ALA A 66 -7.26 -16.92 -7.62
N LEU A 67 -7.82 -17.83 -8.40
CA LEU A 67 -7.76 -17.81 -9.86
C LEU A 67 -9.19 -17.74 -10.43
N LEU A 68 -9.44 -16.76 -11.27
CA LEU A 68 -10.56 -16.72 -12.20
C LEU A 68 -10.00 -17.07 -13.59
N PRO A 69 -10.32 -18.28 -14.13
CA PRO A 69 -9.79 -18.72 -15.41
C PRO A 69 -10.25 -17.85 -16.58
N GLY A 70 -9.34 -17.57 -17.52
CA GLY A 70 -9.64 -16.94 -18.79
C GLY A 70 -10.46 -17.85 -19.68
N GLN A 71 -11.32 -17.27 -20.51
CA GLN A 71 -12.25 -18.00 -21.39
C GLN A 71 -11.82 -18.04 -22.86
N ASP A 72 -10.83 -17.22 -23.26
CA ASP A 72 -10.32 -17.22 -24.63
C ASP A 72 -9.20 -18.27 -24.78
N ALA A 73 -9.37 -19.22 -25.70
CA ALA A 73 -8.39 -20.27 -25.96
C ALA A 73 -7.00 -19.72 -26.37
N ALA A 74 -6.93 -18.54 -26.98
CA ALA A 74 -5.67 -17.93 -27.38
C ALA A 74 -4.95 -17.26 -26.17
N HIS A 75 -5.69 -16.81 -25.15
CA HIS A 75 -5.19 -16.02 -24.03
C HIS A 75 -5.38 -16.65 -22.66
N GLN A 76 -5.96 -17.86 -22.58
CA GLN A 76 -6.25 -18.52 -21.30
C GLN A 76 -5.01 -18.81 -20.45
N HIS A 77 -3.82 -18.83 -21.05
CA HIS A 77 -2.55 -19.02 -20.36
C HIS A 77 -1.89 -17.72 -19.89
N ASP A 78 -2.43 -16.58 -20.35
CA ASP A 78 -1.99 -15.26 -19.90
C ASP A 78 -2.78 -14.86 -18.67
N ALA A 79 -2.18 -14.02 -17.82
CA ALA A 79 -2.81 -13.58 -16.59
C ALA A 79 -2.63 -12.09 -16.33
N ILE A 80 -3.63 -11.52 -15.64
CA ILE A 80 -3.51 -10.26 -14.89
C ILE A 80 -3.45 -10.63 -13.41
N VAL A 81 -2.51 -10.08 -12.68
CA VAL A 81 -2.43 -10.21 -11.22
C VAL A 81 -3.02 -8.97 -10.57
N ILE A 82 -3.90 -9.15 -9.59
CA ILE A 82 -4.44 -8.08 -8.74
C ILE A 82 -4.04 -8.40 -7.32
N GLY A 83 -3.40 -7.47 -6.60
CA GLY A 83 -2.91 -7.75 -5.27
C GLY A 83 -3.03 -6.59 -4.28
N ALA A 84 -3.11 -6.97 -3.00
CA ALA A 84 -2.99 -6.10 -1.85
C ALA A 84 -2.40 -6.90 -0.69
N HIS A 85 -1.64 -6.25 0.18
CA HIS A 85 -1.21 -6.90 1.42
C HIS A 85 -2.32 -6.81 2.48
N ARG A 86 -2.33 -7.80 3.40
CA ARG A 86 -3.31 -7.88 4.49
C ARG A 86 -2.70 -7.76 5.87
N ASP A 87 -1.39 -7.72 5.94
CA ASP A 87 -0.67 -7.50 7.17
C ASP A 87 -0.54 -6.00 7.49
N HIS A 88 -0.31 -5.70 8.72
CA HIS A 88 0.14 -4.41 9.24
C HIS A 88 0.95 -4.68 10.51
N PHE A 89 1.36 -3.64 11.24
CA PHE A 89 2.27 -3.80 12.38
C PHE A 89 1.68 -4.54 13.58
N GLY A 90 0.36 -4.60 13.74
CA GLY A 90 -0.28 -5.31 14.85
C GLY A 90 0.03 -4.67 16.22
N LYS A 91 0.36 -5.47 17.22
CA LYS A 91 0.65 -4.97 18.57
C LYS A 91 2.14 -4.70 18.76
N GLN A 92 2.47 -3.44 19.00
CA GLN A 92 3.84 -3.00 19.30
C GLN A 92 3.85 -2.06 20.50
N GLY A 93 4.70 -2.32 21.48
CA GLY A 93 4.85 -1.47 22.67
C GLY A 93 3.56 -1.22 23.47
N GLY A 94 2.60 -2.16 23.44
CA GLY A 94 1.30 -2.03 24.09
C GLY A 94 0.25 -1.27 23.26
N LEU A 95 0.61 -0.74 22.10
CA LEU A 95 -0.31 -0.09 21.15
C LEU A 95 -0.75 -1.08 20.07
N LEU A 96 -1.96 -0.91 19.55
CA LEU A 96 -2.47 -1.63 18.40
C LEU A 96 -2.38 -0.73 17.17
N PHE A 97 -1.69 -1.20 16.14
CA PHE A 97 -1.65 -0.62 14.81
C PHE A 97 -2.54 -1.51 13.92
N ALA A 98 -3.76 -1.05 13.69
CA ALA A 98 -4.78 -1.86 13.04
C ALA A 98 -4.64 -1.89 11.52
N GLY A 99 -4.17 -0.79 10.89
CA GLY A 99 -3.96 -0.70 9.45
C GLY A 99 -5.25 -0.72 8.65
N ALA A 100 -6.20 0.17 8.96
CA ALA A 100 -7.48 0.20 8.25
C ALA A 100 -7.36 0.78 6.85
N ASP A 101 -6.65 1.91 6.69
CA ASP A 101 -6.29 2.45 5.39
C ASP A 101 -5.12 1.67 4.80
N ASP A 102 -4.12 1.36 5.62
CA ASP A 102 -2.90 0.64 5.27
C ASP A 102 -2.85 -0.77 5.93
N ASN A 103 -3.31 -1.88 5.33
CA ASN A 103 -3.92 -1.94 4.01
C ASN A 103 -5.13 -2.89 4.03
N ALA A 104 -5.96 -2.82 5.10
CA ALA A 104 -7.26 -3.50 5.09
C ALA A 104 -8.15 -2.94 3.97
N SER A 105 -7.98 -1.65 3.62
CA SER A 105 -8.68 -1.00 2.50
C SER A 105 -8.39 -1.71 1.17
N GLY A 106 -7.14 -1.92 0.84
CA GLY A 106 -6.75 -2.63 -0.38
C GLY A 106 -7.22 -4.08 -0.38
N THR A 107 -7.11 -4.77 0.77
CA THR A 107 -7.67 -6.12 0.91
C THR A 107 -9.18 -6.15 0.65
N ALA A 108 -9.94 -5.20 1.17
CA ALA A 108 -11.39 -5.09 0.92
C ALA A 108 -11.68 -4.83 -0.57
N VAL A 109 -10.90 -3.95 -1.21
CA VAL A 109 -11.03 -3.66 -2.65
C VAL A 109 -10.81 -4.90 -3.50
N ILE A 110 -9.74 -5.67 -3.29
CA ILE A 110 -9.48 -6.86 -4.12
C ILE A 110 -10.55 -7.95 -3.91
N LEU A 111 -11.11 -8.08 -2.70
CA LEU A 111 -12.21 -9.01 -2.42
C LEU A 111 -13.49 -8.58 -3.15
N GLU A 112 -13.83 -7.29 -3.14
CA GLU A 112 -15.00 -6.78 -3.86
C GLU A 112 -14.83 -6.91 -5.39
N VAL A 113 -13.66 -6.60 -5.91
CA VAL A 113 -13.33 -6.79 -7.34
C VAL A 113 -13.47 -8.26 -7.72
N ALA A 114 -12.95 -9.19 -6.92
CA ALA A 114 -13.08 -10.62 -7.15
C ALA A 114 -14.56 -11.05 -7.14
N ARG A 115 -15.36 -10.57 -6.18
CA ARG A 115 -16.79 -10.83 -6.09
C ARG A 115 -17.55 -10.37 -7.35
N VAL A 116 -17.25 -9.16 -7.82
CA VAL A 116 -17.89 -8.62 -9.04
C VAL A 116 -17.47 -9.43 -10.26
N LEU A 117 -16.18 -9.66 -10.46
CA LEU A 117 -15.67 -10.43 -11.60
C LEU A 117 -16.28 -11.82 -11.69
N THR A 118 -16.45 -12.53 -10.57
CA THR A 118 -17.06 -13.87 -10.55
C THR A 118 -18.55 -13.85 -10.79
N SER A 119 -19.23 -12.71 -10.62
CA SER A 119 -20.67 -12.56 -10.87
C SER A 119 -20.99 -12.08 -12.29
N MET A 120 -19.99 -11.75 -13.11
CA MET A 120 -20.19 -11.30 -14.48
C MET A 120 -20.70 -12.45 -15.37
N PRO A 121 -21.64 -12.17 -16.28
CA PRO A 121 -22.21 -13.21 -17.16
C PRO A 121 -21.22 -13.74 -18.21
N VAL A 122 -20.16 -12.96 -18.47
CA VAL A 122 -19.08 -13.30 -19.42
C VAL A 122 -17.77 -13.20 -18.66
N GLY A 123 -16.93 -14.22 -18.73
CA GLY A 123 -15.60 -14.21 -18.14
C GLY A 123 -14.57 -13.43 -18.96
N PRO A 124 -13.43 -13.08 -18.37
CA PRO A 124 -12.35 -12.38 -19.05
C PRO A 124 -11.68 -13.28 -20.10
N LYS A 125 -11.01 -12.70 -21.11
CA LYS A 125 -10.20 -13.48 -22.06
C LYS A 125 -8.96 -14.08 -21.38
N ARG A 126 -8.19 -13.26 -20.63
CA ARG A 126 -7.05 -13.69 -19.84
C ARG A 126 -7.50 -14.10 -18.44
N SER A 127 -6.77 -15.00 -17.82
CA SER A 127 -6.97 -15.33 -16.42
C SER A 127 -6.75 -14.12 -15.52
N ILE A 128 -7.51 -14.01 -14.42
CA ILE A 128 -7.28 -13.02 -13.38
C ILE A 128 -6.89 -13.75 -12.10
N ILE A 129 -5.73 -13.40 -11.57
CA ILE A 129 -5.20 -13.94 -10.32
C ILE A 129 -5.34 -12.86 -9.27
N VAL A 130 -6.04 -13.15 -8.19
CA VAL A 130 -6.17 -12.24 -7.03
C VAL A 130 -5.27 -12.76 -5.91
N VAL A 131 -4.39 -11.91 -5.42
CA VAL A 131 -3.41 -12.27 -4.38
C VAL A 131 -3.55 -11.35 -3.18
N SER A 132 -3.83 -11.94 -2.02
CA SER A 132 -3.67 -11.25 -0.74
C SER A 132 -2.29 -11.59 -0.20
N PHE A 133 -1.37 -10.63 -0.29
CA PHE A 133 0.02 -10.77 0.16
C PHE A 133 0.13 -10.71 1.68
N SER A 134 1.22 -11.23 2.21
CA SER A 134 1.56 -11.19 3.63
C SER A 134 3.00 -10.73 3.81
N GLY A 135 3.27 -9.98 4.87
CA GLY A 135 4.63 -9.53 5.20
C GLY A 135 5.16 -8.44 4.27
N GLU A 136 4.29 -7.60 3.73
CA GLU A 136 4.66 -6.40 2.99
C GLU A 136 5.47 -5.46 3.88
N GLU A 137 4.96 -5.15 5.05
CA GLU A 137 5.51 -4.27 6.07
C GLU A 137 6.88 -4.72 6.64
N GLN A 138 7.21 -5.98 6.40
CA GLN A 138 8.48 -6.57 6.82
C GLN A 138 9.47 -6.70 5.66
N GLY A 139 9.23 -5.99 4.56
CA GLY A 139 10.10 -5.94 3.39
C GLY A 139 9.68 -6.85 2.26
N LEU A 140 8.38 -6.88 1.94
CA LEU A 140 7.81 -7.57 0.78
C LEU A 140 7.98 -9.10 0.85
N LEU A 141 7.85 -9.67 2.06
CA LEU A 141 8.11 -11.10 2.27
C LEU A 141 7.11 -12.02 1.56
N GLY A 142 5.98 -11.50 1.12
CA GLY A 142 4.98 -12.22 0.33
C GLY A 142 5.20 -12.09 -1.18
N SER A 143 5.33 -10.88 -1.69
CA SER A 143 5.44 -10.63 -3.13
C SER A 143 6.78 -11.06 -3.72
N LYS A 144 7.90 -10.91 -3.01
CA LYS A 144 9.21 -11.40 -3.46
C LYS A 144 9.24 -12.91 -3.74
N PRO A 145 8.82 -13.79 -2.81
CA PRO A 145 8.72 -15.22 -3.11
C PRO A 145 7.69 -15.55 -4.18
N TYR A 146 6.56 -14.81 -4.24
CA TYR A 146 5.58 -15.02 -5.29
C TYR A 146 6.17 -14.84 -6.69
N VAL A 147 6.98 -13.80 -6.89
CA VAL A 147 7.64 -13.54 -8.18
C VAL A 147 8.65 -14.64 -8.54
N THR A 148 9.26 -15.32 -7.56
CA THR A 148 10.16 -16.45 -7.82
C THR A 148 9.43 -17.76 -8.11
N GLN A 149 8.20 -17.92 -7.60
CA GLN A 149 7.36 -19.10 -7.80
C GLN A 149 5.89 -18.68 -8.08
N PRO A 150 5.66 -18.02 -9.22
CA PRO A 150 4.34 -17.49 -9.54
C PRO A 150 3.39 -18.62 -9.98
N MET A 151 2.07 -18.39 -9.81
CA MET A 151 1.03 -19.34 -10.26
C MET A 151 1.00 -19.48 -11.78
N VAL A 152 1.29 -18.40 -12.50
CA VAL A 152 1.46 -18.34 -13.97
C VAL A 152 2.82 -17.72 -14.23
N PRO A 153 3.59 -18.21 -15.23
CA PRO A 153 4.89 -17.64 -15.55
C PRO A 153 4.85 -16.13 -15.72
N LEU A 154 5.83 -15.40 -15.21
CA LEU A 154 5.85 -13.93 -15.30
C LEU A 154 5.87 -13.43 -16.76
N THR A 155 6.42 -14.22 -17.69
CA THR A 155 6.40 -13.96 -19.14
C THR A 155 5.01 -14.02 -19.76
N ALA A 156 4.06 -14.67 -19.06
CA ALA A 156 2.64 -14.73 -19.41
C ALA A 156 1.79 -13.85 -18.48
N THR A 157 2.40 -13.08 -17.59
CA THR A 157 1.71 -12.10 -16.75
C THR A 157 1.71 -10.74 -17.48
N ALA A 158 0.57 -10.36 -18.02
CA ALA A 158 0.45 -9.14 -18.84
C ALA A 158 0.54 -7.87 -18.00
N ALA A 159 0.09 -7.90 -16.74
CA ALA A 159 0.26 -6.82 -15.79
C ALA A 159 0.05 -7.27 -14.33
N MET A 160 0.65 -6.54 -13.39
CA MET A 160 0.33 -6.56 -11.96
C MET A 160 -0.36 -5.25 -11.58
N ILE A 161 -1.53 -5.36 -10.97
CA ILE A 161 -2.28 -4.23 -10.40
C ILE A 161 -2.22 -4.37 -8.89
N THR A 162 -1.66 -3.36 -8.19
CA THR A 162 -1.66 -3.33 -6.72
C THR A 162 -2.49 -2.18 -6.21
N VAL A 163 -3.12 -2.38 -5.08
CA VAL A 163 -3.85 -1.34 -4.34
C VAL A 163 -3.32 -1.26 -2.92
N ASP A 164 -3.05 -0.03 -2.51
CA ASP A 164 -2.51 0.29 -1.22
C ASP A 164 -3.02 1.67 -0.77
N HIS A 165 -3.24 1.89 0.54
CA HIS A 165 -3.75 3.16 1.07
C HIS A 165 -4.94 3.71 0.28
N ALA A 166 -6.03 2.96 0.17
CA ALA A 166 -7.14 3.28 -0.74
C ALA A 166 -8.40 3.79 -0.04
N ALA A 167 -8.28 4.34 1.18
CA ALA A 167 -9.45 4.74 1.96
C ALA A 167 -9.31 6.06 2.73
N ALA A 168 -8.25 6.84 2.52
CA ALA A 168 -8.08 8.16 3.11
C ALA A 168 -7.67 9.20 2.06
N GLY A 169 -7.48 10.46 2.46
CA GLY A 169 -6.95 11.52 1.60
C GLY A 169 -7.99 12.47 1.03
N ASN A 170 -7.74 13.00 -0.18
CA ASN A 170 -8.46 14.11 -0.77
C ASN A 170 -9.59 13.73 -1.75
N GLY A 171 -9.92 12.45 -1.85
CA GLY A 171 -10.96 11.96 -2.77
C GLY A 171 -10.50 11.67 -4.19
N ARG A 172 -9.23 11.87 -4.51
CA ARG A 172 -8.61 11.52 -5.78
C ARG A 172 -7.85 10.20 -5.66
N LEU A 173 -7.58 9.55 -6.77
CA LEU A 173 -6.68 8.40 -6.84
C LEU A 173 -5.40 8.81 -7.57
N THR A 174 -4.27 8.41 -7.04
CA THR A 174 -2.97 8.52 -7.69
C THR A 174 -2.61 7.16 -8.28
N ILE A 175 -2.41 7.13 -9.58
CA ILE A 175 -2.21 5.91 -10.34
C ILE A 175 -0.77 5.87 -10.86
N GLY A 176 0.04 4.99 -10.30
CA GLY A 176 1.38 4.70 -10.79
C GLY A 176 1.33 3.74 -11.98
N VAL A 177 1.99 4.08 -13.08
CA VAL A 177 2.01 3.26 -14.30
C VAL A 177 3.44 3.01 -14.74
N THR A 178 3.82 1.75 -14.86
CA THR A 178 5.15 1.36 -15.34
C THR A 178 5.03 0.20 -16.34
N GLY A 179 5.67 0.34 -17.48
CA GLY A 179 5.65 -0.69 -18.54
C GLY A 179 4.35 -0.80 -19.30
N LEU A 180 3.38 0.08 -19.04
CA LEU A 180 2.13 0.23 -19.79
C LEU A 180 2.00 1.66 -20.30
N GLU A 181 1.20 1.84 -21.34
CA GLU A 181 0.88 3.15 -21.89
C GLU A 181 -0.10 3.90 -20.96
N LYS A 182 0.25 5.13 -20.57
CA LYS A 182 -0.60 5.98 -19.73
C LYS A 182 -2.03 6.17 -20.23
N PRO A 183 -2.29 6.31 -21.57
CA PRO A 183 -3.65 6.38 -22.09
C PRO A 183 -4.54 5.21 -21.68
N ALA A 184 -4.00 3.99 -21.51
CA ALA A 184 -4.79 2.85 -21.05
C ALA A 184 -5.29 3.05 -19.61
N ALA A 185 -4.45 3.59 -18.73
CA ALA A 185 -4.82 3.92 -17.36
C ALA A 185 -5.84 5.08 -17.30
N GLN A 186 -5.70 6.08 -18.16
CA GLN A 186 -6.66 7.18 -18.30
C GLN A 186 -8.03 6.66 -18.75
N GLN A 187 -8.07 5.83 -19.79
CA GLN A 187 -9.31 5.24 -20.30
C GLN A 187 -10.03 4.38 -19.25
N ALA A 188 -9.27 3.65 -18.43
CA ALA A 188 -9.87 2.91 -17.31
C ALA A 188 -10.54 3.85 -16.30
N GLY A 189 -9.93 5.00 -16.00
CA GLY A 189 -10.52 6.04 -15.18
C GLY A 189 -11.82 6.60 -15.75
N GLU A 190 -11.85 6.84 -17.06
CA GLU A 190 -13.07 7.29 -17.79
C GLU A 190 -14.18 6.24 -17.68
N ARG A 191 -13.86 4.97 -17.94
CA ARG A 191 -14.82 3.85 -17.80
C ARG A 191 -15.35 3.69 -16.38
N ALA A 192 -14.52 3.97 -15.39
CA ALA A 192 -14.90 3.95 -13.98
C ALA A 192 -15.73 5.17 -13.55
N GLY A 193 -15.92 6.19 -14.43
CA GLY A 193 -16.55 7.47 -14.07
C GLY A 193 -15.68 8.31 -13.12
N LEU A 194 -14.35 8.25 -13.29
CA LEU A 194 -13.35 8.90 -12.44
C LEU A 194 -12.36 9.75 -13.26
N ALA A 195 -12.71 10.18 -14.48
CA ALA A 195 -11.81 10.89 -15.39
C ALA A 195 -11.15 12.13 -14.75
N ASP A 196 -11.89 12.86 -13.93
CA ASP A 196 -11.48 14.06 -13.22
C ASP A 196 -10.92 13.79 -11.79
N ARG A 197 -10.92 12.52 -11.37
CA ARG A 197 -10.52 12.09 -10.02
C ARG A 197 -9.26 11.22 -10.00
N ILE A 198 -8.56 11.07 -11.11
CA ILE A 198 -7.31 10.32 -11.20
C ILE A 198 -6.15 11.24 -11.53
N ASP A 199 -5.01 11.00 -10.92
CA ASP A 199 -3.73 11.64 -11.21
C ASP A 199 -2.73 10.56 -11.65
N LEU A 200 -2.26 10.64 -12.89
CA LEU A 200 -1.32 9.66 -13.44
C LEU A 200 0.10 10.02 -13.03
N PHE A 201 0.76 9.05 -12.44
CA PHE A 201 2.14 9.14 -11.97
C PHE A 201 3.04 8.12 -12.71
N GLY A 202 4.29 8.09 -12.36
CA GLY A 202 5.23 7.07 -12.81
C GLY A 202 5.34 5.93 -11.79
N PHE A 203 6.58 5.57 -11.46
CA PHE A 203 6.86 4.50 -10.52
C PHE A 203 6.79 4.97 -9.07
N PHE A 204 6.11 4.20 -8.23
CA PHE A 204 6.19 4.31 -6.77
C PHE A 204 7.31 3.41 -6.26
N PRO A 205 8.16 3.88 -5.34
CA PRO A 205 9.35 3.13 -4.90
C PRO A 205 9.08 2.03 -3.85
N GLY A 206 7.87 1.90 -3.36
CA GLY A 206 7.47 0.93 -2.33
C GLY A 206 6.24 0.12 -2.70
N GLY A 207 6.02 -1.01 -2.02
CA GLY A 207 4.85 -1.87 -2.15
C GLY A 207 5.05 -3.13 -3.01
N ASP A 208 4.03 -3.99 -3.03
CA ASP A 208 4.08 -5.34 -3.61
C ASP A 208 4.28 -5.41 -5.13
N HIS A 209 4.06 -4.30 -5.84
CA HIS A 209 4.33 -4.22 -7.29
C HIS A 209 5.82 -4.15 -7.63
N VAL A 210 6.67 -3.76 -6.67
CA VAL A 210 8.11 -3.56 -6.91
C VAL A 210 8.81 -4.83 -7.40
N PRO A 211 8.65 -6.01 -6.76
CA PRO A 211 9.27 -7.24 -7.27
C PRO A 211 8.81 -7.63 -8.68
N PHE A 212 7.55 -7.37 -9.03
CA PHE A 212 7.02 -7.62 -10.36
C PHE A 212 7.65 -6.70 -11.40
N LYS A 213 7.73 -5.41 -11.11
CA LYS A 213 8.39 -4.43 -11.97
C LYS A 213 9.86 -4.76 -12.18
N GLU A 214 10.57 -5.18 -11.13
CA GLU A 214 11.98 -5.60 -11.20
C GLU A 214 12.16 -6.86 -12.06
N ALA A 215 11.15 -7.74 -12.09
CA ALA A 215 11.10 -8.92 -12.94
C ALA A 215 10.60 -8.63 -14.37
N GLY A 216 10.37 -7.36 -14.72
CA GLY A 216 9.96 -6.95 -16.07
C GLY A 216 8.46 -7.00 -16.36
N VAL A 217 7.63 -7.27 -15.35
CA VAL A 217 6.16 -7.25 -15.49
C VAL A 217 5.66 -5.80 -15.45
N PRO A 218 4.79 -5.37 -16.38
CA PRO A 218 4.12 -4.08 -16.30
C PRO A 218 3.30 -3.94 -15.03
N THR A 219 3.30 -2.73 -14.42
CA THR A 219 2.59 -2.53 -13.15
C THR A 219 1.68 -1.31 -13.17
N VAL A 220 0.54 -1.45 -12.50
CA VAL A 220 -0.38 -0.37 -12.13
C VAL A 220 -0.51 -0.35 -10.61
N THR A 221 -0.18 0.78 -10.00
CA THR A 221 -0.30 0.98 -8.55
C THR A 221 -1.41 1.97 -8.29
N VAL A 222 -2.35 1.63 -7.43
CA VAL A 222 -3.50 2.46 -7.06
C VAL A 222 -3.40 2.83 -5.59
N VAL A 223 -3.26 4.12 -5.32
CA VAL A 223 -3.32 4.68 -3.97
C VAL A 223 -4.28 5.86 -3.95
N SER A 224 -4.89 6.18 -2.82
CA SER A 224 -5.64 7.42 -2.70
C SER A 224 -4.70 8.61 -2.54
N GLY A 225 -5.08 9.75 -3.14
CA GLY A 225 -4.26 10.96 -3.17
C GLY A 225 -4.43 11.82 -1.92
N GLY A 226 -3.45 12.66 -1.66
CA GLY A 226 -3.48 13.62 -0.56
C GLY A 226 -2.75 13.13 0.69
N ILE A 227 -3.10 13.73 1.83
CA ILE A 227 -2.48 13.41 3.12
C ILE A 227 -3.23 12.25 3.77
N HIS A 228 -2.47 11.26 4.25
CA HIS A 228 -2.96 10.16 5.08
C HIS A 228 -2.54 10.40 6.53
N PRO A 229 -3.36 11.08 7.33
CA PRO A 229 -2.95 11.59 8.65
C PRO A 229 -2.72 10.48 9.68
N HIS A 230 -3.23 9.29 9.40
CA HIS A 230 -3.15 8.12 10.27
C HIS A 230 -2.13 7.08 9.78
N PHE A 231 -1.44 7.34 8.67
CA PHE A 231 -0.46 6.44 8.08
C PHE A 231 0.58 5.98 9.10
N HIS A 232 0.71 4.67 9.28
CA HIS A 232 1.61 4.03 10.24
C HIS A 232 1.38 4.47 11.69
N GLN A 233 0.14 4.85 12.04
CA GLN A 233 -0.23 5.28 13.39
C GLN A 233 -1.24 4.31 14.03
N PRO A 234 -1.28 4.23 15.38
CA PRO A 234 -2.32 3.47 16.08
C PRO A 234 -3.75 3.99 15.83
N THR A 235 -3.86 5.18 15.25
CA THR A 235 -5.12 5.84 14.89
C THR A 235 -5.62 5.47 13.49
N ASP A 236 -4.91 4.61 12.74
CA ASP A 236 -5.41 4.05 11.48
C ASP A 236 -6.41 2.94 11.79
N THR A 237 -7.67 3.33 11.95
CA THR A 237 -8.78 2.50 12.42
C THR A 237 -9.97 2.61 11.46
N ALA A 238 -10.90 1.67 11.53
CA ALA A 238 -12.01 1.57 10.58
C ALA A 238 -12.91 2.81 10.50
N ASP A 239 -12.99 3.60 11.56
CA ASP A 239 -13.74 4.86 11.62
C ASP A 239 -13.09 6.02 10.84
N THR A 240 -11.82 5.88 10.44
CA THR A 240 -11.11 6.85 9.58
C THR A 240 -11.26 6.55 8.08
N VAL A 241 -11.86 5.41 7.72
CA VAL A 241 -12.05 4.98 6.33
C VAL A 241 -13.12 5.80 5.63
N ASN A 242 -12.80 6.31 4.45
CA ASN A 242 -13.74 6.99 3.57
C ASN A 242 -14.30 6.00 2.52
N ALA A 243 -15.58 5.65 2.65
CA ALA A 243 -16.24 4.69 1.77
C ALA A 243 -16.31 5.12 0.30
N ASP A 244 -16.38 6.43 0.03
CA ASP A 244 -16.42 6.95 -1.36
C ASP A 244 -15.07 6.77 -2.06
N ILE A 245 -13.97 6.98 -1.33
CA ILE A 245 -12.61 6.74 -1.85
C ILE A 245 -12.41 5.25 -2.10
N LEU A 246 -12.77 4.42 -1.13
CA LEU A 246 -12.69 2.96 -1.23
C LEU A 246 -13.49 2.43 -2.44
N SER A 247 -14.71 2.92 -2.63
CA SER A 247 -15.56 2.59 -3.78
C SER A 247 -14.96 3.07 -5.10
N ALA A 248 -14.33 4.25 -5.13
CA ALA A 248 -13.64 4.75 -6.31
C ALA A 248 -12.45 3.86 -6.69
N ALA A 249 -11.64 3.44 -5.71
CA ALA A 249 -10.53 2.53 -5.93
C ALA A 249 -11.00 1.17 -6.49
N ALA A 250 -12.07 0.60 -5.92
CA ALA A 250 -12.64 -0.66 -6.41
C ALA A 250 -13.14 -0.55 -7.87
N ARG A 251 -13.84 0.54 -8.20
CA ARG A 251 -14.32 0.78 -9.59
C ARG A 251 -13.16 0.96 -10.55
N TYR A 252 -12.11 1.69 -10.16
CA TYR A 252 -10.94 1.88 -11.01
C TYR A 252 -10.22 0.55 -11.26
N ILE A 253 -9.97 -0.23 -10.21
CA ILE A 253 -9.29 -1.53 -10.34
C ILE A 253 -10.09 -2.51 -11.17
N LEU A 254 -11.40 -2.55 -11.00
CA LEU A 254 -12.26 -3.38 -11.84
C LEU A 254 -12.16 -2.97 -13.32
N ALA A 255 -12.21 -1.67 -13.61
CA ALA A 255 -12.13 -1.16 -14.98
C ALA A 255 -10.79 -1.46 -15.65
N ILE A 256 -9.66 -1.21 -14.97
CA ILE A 256 -8.33 -1.47 -15.53
C ILE A 256 -8.04 -2.97 -15.65
N ALA A 257 -8.44 -3.76 -14.68
CA ALA A 257 -8.25 -5.21 -14.71
C ALA A 257 -9.04 -5.84 -15.86
N TRP A 258 -10.31 -5.46 -16.01
CA TRP A 258 -11.13 -5.93 -17.13
C TRP A 258 -10.56 -5.50 -18.47
N GLN A 259 -10.17 -4.23 -18.61
CA GLN A 259 -9.58 -3.71 -19.85
C GLN A 259 -8.32 -4.48 -20.25
N LEU A 260 -7.42 -4.77 -19.31
CA LEU A 260 -6.19 -5.50 -19.57
C LEU A 260 -6.45 -7.01 -19.80
N ALA A 261 -7.44 -7.57 -19.13
CA ALA A 261 -7.81 -8.98 -19.30
C ALA A 261 -8.55 -9.22 -20.61
N ASP A 262 -9.26 -8.24 -21.18
CA ASP A 262 -10.03 -8.34 -22.43
C ASP A 262 -9.29 -7.77 -23.65
N ALA A 263 -8.10 -7.23 -23.48
CA ALA A 263 -7.27 -6.74 -24.58
C ALA A 263 -6.95 -7.85 -25.58
N PRO A 264 -6.79 -7.47 -26.89
CA PRO A 264 -6.42 -8.42 -27.94
C PRO A 264 -5.04 -9.01 -27.75
#